data_b41e5ffcf2fe0f44c69515ab3c18d0e2
#
_entry.id   b41e5ffcf2fe0f44c69515ab3c18d0e2
#
_cell.length_a   1.000
_cell.length_b   1.000
_cell.length_c   1.000
_cell.angle_alpha   90.00
_cell.angle_beta   90.00
_cell.angle_gamma   90.00
#
_symmetry.space_group_name_H-M   'P 1'
#
loop_
_entity.id
_entity.type
_entity.pdbx_description
1 polymer ?
#
loop_
_entity_poly.entity_id
_entity_poly.type
_entity_poly.pdbx_seq_one_letter_code
_entity_poly.pdbx_strand_id
1 'polypeptide(L)'
;ILALSIIPSLYMSHKINSLSHSEYKSFTTGTRKRTIIGGLSILQFAISIALVFATLIVRQQLTLTQTNGERYRDLIEIADWSGNHIQTFSEEIRRYPSIEEMCLSKSGIIQFNLRTMVLKDENGNELNYTLGQYEGDSTFLKVMKINILQGLSEREALKQYSTPVYINEQYARLLVPKGENPVGKPVRLYDTEFGKMEKEGEPIAIIAGIVENLYTGTLRQEVYPSLTYLTHTPPYNLVQIRLKKERRAETLALLQQTWDTINPN
;
A
#
# COMPACT_ATOMS: atom_id res chain seq x y z
N ILE A 1 -14.24 -16.04 23.07
CA ILE A 1 -14.48 -17.34 22.39
C ILE A 1 -14.57 -18.46 23.41
N LEU A 2 -13.59 -18.60 24.35
CA LEU A 2 -13.63 -19.59 25.43
C LEU A 2 -14.90 -19.52 26.30
N ALA A 3 -15.35 -18.32 26.66
CA ALA A 3 -16.56 -18.14 27.48
C ALA A 3 -17.85 -18.62 26.77
N LEU A 4 -17.94 -18.45 25.45
CA LEU A 4 -19.11 -18.88 24.66
C LEU A 4 -19.22 -20.41 24.53
N SER A 5 -18.12 -21.15 24.61
CA SER A 5 -18.12 -22.62 24.59
C SER A 5 -18.29 -23.24 25.98
N ILE A 6 -17.85 -22.54 27.04
CA ILE A 6 -17.92 -23.04 28.42
C ILE A 6 -19.35 -23.01 28.94
N ILE A 7 -20.13 -21.96 28.66
CA ILE A 7 -21.51 -21.82 29.20
C ILE A 7 -22.43 -22.96 28.75
N PRO A 8 -22.53 -23.32 27.43
CA PRO A 8 -23.34 -24.47 27.01
C PRO A 8 -22.84 -25.80 27.54
N SER A 9 -21.50 -25.95 27.66
CA SER A 9 -20.88 -27.17 28.18
C SER A 9 -21.20 -27.39 29.66
N LEU A 10 -21.09 -26.34 30.48
CA LEU A 10 -21.44 -26.36 31.90
C LEU A 10 -22.95 -26.61 32.13
N TYR A 11 -23.79 -25.95 31.32
CA TYR A 11 -25.24 -26.17 31.36
C TYR A 11 -25.60 -27.63 31.04
N MET A 12 -25.03 -28.20 30.00
CA MET A 12 -25.27 -29.60 29.63
C MET A 12 -24.72 -30.56 30.69
N SER A 13 -23.53 -30.31 31.24
CA SER A 13 -22.92 -31.12 32.30
C SER A 13 -23.81 -31.12 33.56
N HIS A 14 -24.27 -29.93 33.98
CA HIS A 14 -25.18 -29.80 35.16
C HIS A 14 -26.50 -30.54 34.93
N LYS A 15 -27.07 -30.42 33.71
CA LYS A 15 -28.36 -31.06 33.39
C LYS A 15 -28.24 -32.58 33.28
N ILE A 16 -27.14 -33.11 32.76
CA ILE A 16 -26.86 -34.54 32.71
C ILE A 16 -26.70 -35.12 34.12
N ASN A 17 -25.98 -34.42 34.98
CA ASN A 17 -25.78 -34.87 36.39
C ASN A 17 -27.05 -34.84 37.25
N SER A 18 -28.06 -34.05 36.87
CA SER A 18 -29.32 -33.95 37.58
C SER A 18 -30.39 -34.95 37.14
N LEU A 19 -30.14 -35.70 36.03
CA LEU A 19 -31.10 -36.66 35.50
C LEU A 19 -30.90 -38.05 36.12
N SER A 20 -32.01 -38.69 36.55
CA SER A 20 -31.98 -40.08 36.98
C SER A 20 -31.64 -40.99 35.75
N HIS A 21 -31.16 -42.20 36.01
CA HIS A 21 -30.71 -43.11 34.94
C HIS A 21 -31.84 -43.47 33.94
N SER A 22 -33.11 -43.49 34.40
CA SER A 22 -34.27 -43.71 33.51
C SER A 22 -34.60 -42.50 32.64
N GLU A 23 -34.44 -41.28 33.16
CA GLU A 23 -34.67 -40.04 32.43
C GLU A 23 -33.59 -39.79 31.38
N TYR A 24 -32.33 -40.16 31.70
CA TYR A 24 -31.22 -40.09 30.77
C TYR A 24 -31.48 -40.97 29.53
N LYS A 25 -31.99 -42.19 29.71
CA LYS A 25 -32.34 -43.11 28.64
C LYS A 25 -33.49 -42.59 27.77
N SER A 26 -34.50 -41.97 28.39
CA SER A 26 -35.63 -41.31 27.70
C SER A 26 -35.18 -40.06 26.94
N PHE A 27 -34.23 -39.32 27.49
CA PHE A 27 -33.70 -38.12 26.86
C PHE A 27 -32.89 -38.43 25.54
N THR A 28 -32.18 -39.58 25.54
CA THR A 28 -31.34 -39.98 24.41
C THR A 28 -32.08 -40.78 23.32
N THR A 29 -33.25 -41.39 23.63
CA THR A 29 -33.96 -42.27 22.70
C THR A 29 -35.08 -41.60 21.85
N GLY A 30 -35.43 -40.36 22.16
CA GLY A 30 -36.42 -39.62 21.37
C GLY A 30 -35.83 -39.11 20.04
N THR A 31 -36.24 -39.68 18.89
CA THR A 31 -35.74 -39.33 17.55
C THR A 31 -35.76 -37.81 17.29
N ARG A 32 -36.85 -37.12 17.66
CA ARG A 32 -36.99 -35.66 17.50
C ARG A 32 -36.00 -34.85 18.33
N LYS A 33 -35.69 -35.27 19.55
CA LYS A 33 -34.70 -34.62 20.41
C LYS A 33 -33.28 -34.83 19.91
N ARG A 34 -32.98 -36.02 19.42
CA ARG A 34 -31.67 -36.36 18.80
C ARG A 34 -31.38 -35.52 17.57
N THR A 35 -32.38 -35.23 16.74
CA THR A 35 -32.27 -34.36 15.58
C THR A 35 -32.02 -32.92 15.98
N ILE A 36 -32.68 -32.41 17.03
CA ILE A 36 -32.46 -31.04 17.55
C ILE A 36 -31.05 -30.88 18.14
N ILE A 37 -30.59 -31.83 18.93
CA ILE A 37 -29.25 -31.82 19.50
C ILE A 37 -28.17 -31.89 18.40
N GLY A 38 -28.36 -32.76 17.40
CA GLY A 38 -27.48 -32.85 16.24
C GLY A 38 -27.46 -31.56 15.42
N GLY A 39 -28.64 -30.95 15.18
CA GLY A 39 -28.69 -29.62 14.52
C GLY A 39 -27.99 -28.51 15.28
N LEU A 40 -28.14 -28.47 16.63
CA LEU A 40 -27.47 -27.49 17.47
C LEU A 40 -25.95 -27.68 17.44
N SER A 41 -25.48 -28.93 17.46
CA SER A 41 -24.05 -29.23 17.36
C SER A 41 -23.48 -28.80 16.03
N ILE A 42 -24.16 -29.07 14.92
CA ILE A 42 -23.75 -28.62 13.57
C ILE A 42 -23.68 -27.09 13.52
N LEU A 43 -24.68 -26.40 14.05
CA LEU A 43 -24.70 -24.94 14.12
C LEU A 43 -23.53 -24.39 14.93
N GLN A 44 -23.22 -25.03 16.08
CA GLN A 44 -22.09 -24.64 16.92
C GLN A 44 -20.75 -24.81 16.19
N PHE A 45 -20.55 -25.92 15.47
CA PHE A 45 -19.36 -26.11 14.67
C PHE A 45 -19.28 -25.12 13.52
N ALA A 46 -20.38 -24.84 12.83
CA ALA A 46 -20.42 -23.84 11.76
C ALA A 46 -20.03 -22.45 12.26
N ILE A 47 -20.56 -22.00 13.42
CA ILE A 47 -20.20 -20.74 14.04
C ILE A 47 -18.72 -20.73 14.44
N SER A 48 -18.21 -21.80 15.03
CA SER A 48 -16.80 -21.91 15.42
C SER A 48 -15.87 -21.79 14.23
N ILE A 49 -16.18 -22.48 13.14
CA ILE A 49 -15.41 -22.40 11.88
C ILE A 49 -15.45 -20.98 11.33
N ALA A 50 -16.64 -20.36 11.27
CA ALA A 50 -16.78 -18.97 10.80
C ALA A 50 -15.96 -17.99 11.63
N LEU A 51 -15.92 -18.14 12.96
CA LEU A 51 -15.12 -17.32 13.84
C LEU A 51 -13.61 -17.51 13.64
N VAL A 52 -13.17 -18.74 13.39
CA VAL A 52 -11.76 -19.02 13.06
C VAL A 52 -11.39 -18.30 11.76
N PHE A 53 -12.19 -18.45 10.69
CA PHE A 53 -11.95 -17.75 9.43
C PHE A 53 -11.95 -16.22 9.59
N ALA A 54 -12.92 -15.68 10.30
CA ALA A 54 -12.98 -14.24 10.58
C ALA A 54 -11.71 -13.76 11.33
N THR A 55 -11.24 -14.51 12.30
CA THR A 55 -10.02 -14.19 13.05
C THR A 55 -8.78 -14.22 12.15
N LEU A 56 -8.67 -15.19 11.25
CA LEU A 56 -7.56 -15.28 10.30
C LEU A 56 -7.56 -14.09 9.32
N ILE A 57 -8.75 -13.72 8.81
CA ILE A 57 -8.89 -12.55 7.93
C ILE A 57 -8.48 -11.26 8.65
N VAL A 58 -8.99 -11.04 9.86
CA VAL A 58 -8.64 -9.85 10.67
C VAL A 58 -7.14 -9.83 10.96
N ARG A 59 -6.53 -10.96 11.30
CA ARG A 59 -5.09 -11.05 11.52
C ARG A 59 -4.30 -10.67 10.26
N GLN A 60 -4.70 -11.16 9.10
CA GLN A 60 -4.05 -10.82 7.83
C GLN A 60 -4.17 -9.32 7.52
N GLN A 61 -5.35 -8.73 7.73
CA GLN A 61 -5.56 -7.29 7.57
C GLN A 61 -4.70 -6.45 8.53
N LEU A 62 -4.60 -6.86 9.80
CA LEU A 62 -3.75 -6.18 10.78
C LEU A 62 -2.27 -6.24 10.39
N THR A 63 -1.79 -7.39 9.92
CA THR A 63 -0.41 -7.52 9.47
C THR A 63 -0.11 -6.58 8.30
N LEU A 64 -0.99 -6.51 7.30
CA LEU A 64 -0.84 -5.59 6.17
C LEU A 64 -0.83 -4.12 6.64
N THR A 65 -1.72 -3.75 7.55
CA THR A 65 -1.79 -2.39 8.09
C THR A 65 -0.53 -2.04 8.88
N GLN A 66 -0.02 -2.97 9.69
CA GLN A 66 1.20 -2.76 10.47
C GLN A 66 2.42 -2.61 9.57
N THR A 67 2.58 -3.48 8.55
CA THR A 67 3.70 -3.41 7.61
C THR A 67 3.73 -2.08 6.86
N ASN A 68 2.58 -1.63 6.36
CA ASN A 68 2.49 -0.33 5.69
C ASN A 68 2.69 0.84 6.68
N GLY A 69 2.13 0.77 7.88
CA GLY A 69 2.32 1.77 8.92
C GLY A 69 3.80 1.88 9.36
N GLU A 70 4.53 0.77 9.44
CA GLU A 70 5.95 0.76 9.75
C GLU A 70 6.81 1.36 8.64
N ARG A 71 6.43 1.16 7.38
CA ARG A 71 7.11 1.77 6.23
C ARG A 71 7.15 3.29 6.34
N TYR A 72 6.06 3.91 6.79
CA TYR A 72 5.89 5.37 6.83
C TYR A 72 6.06 5.99 8.22
N ARG A 73 6.28 5.19 9.27
CA ARG A 73 6.36 5.66 10.67
C ARG A 73 7.38 6.77 10.89
N ASP A 74 8.55 6.62 10.27
CA ASP A 74 9.69 7.54 10.45
C ASP A 74 9.89 8.46 9.22
N LEU A 75 8.87 8.54 8.37
CA LEU A 75 8.84 9.41 7.21
C LEU A 75 8.06 10.68 7.52
N ILE A 76 8.62 11.80 7.12
CA ILE A 76 8.00 13.13 7.19
C ILE A 76 7.94 13.66 5.78
N GLU A 77 6.83 14.27 5.44
CA GLU A 77 6.63 14.96 4.19
C GLU A 77 6.38 16.44 4.48
N ILE A 78 7.15 17.31 3.83
CA ILE A 78 6.98 18.77 3.87
C ILE A 78 6.67 19.21 2.46
N ALA A 79 5.58 19.97 2.31
CA ALA A 79 5.10 20.47 1.04
C ALA A 79 5.22 21.99 0.95
N ASP A 80 5.68 22.47 -0.19
CA ASP A 80 5.62 23.88 -0.58
C ASP A 80 5.05 23.96 -2.00
N TRP A 81 3.78 24.26 -2.09
CA TRP A 81 3.09 24.34 -3.38
C TRP A 81 3.51 25.55 -4.23
N SER A 82 4.23 26.52 -3.63
CA SER A 82 4.86 27.59 -4.39
C SER A 82 6.10 27.08 -5.13
N GLY A 83 6.73 25.99 -4.64
CA GLY A 83 7.95 25.40 -5.18
C GLY A 83 9.21 26.23 -4.96
N ASN A 84 9.12 27.38 -4.28
CA ASN A 84 10.21 28.34 -4.19
C ASN A 84 11.23 28.01 -3.09
N HIS A 85 10.81 27.36 -2.00
CA HIS A 85 11.59 27.19 -0.79
C HIS A 85 12.11 25.75 -0.59
N ILE A 86 11.46 24.76 -1.23
CA ILE A 86 11.81 23.33 -1.02
C ILE A 86 13.26 23.03 -1.35
N GLN A 87 13.80 23.59 -2.42
CA GLN A 87 15.18 23.35 -2.82
C GLN A 87 16.16 23.88 -1.74
N THR A 88 16.01 25.15 -1.36
CA THR A 88 16.82 25.78 -0.31
C THR A 88 16.71 25.07 1.03
N PHE A 89 15.48 24.72 1.40
CA PHE A 89 15.21 23.95 2.62
C PHE A 89 15.92 22.59 2.60
N SER A 90 15.83 21.86 1.50
CA SER A 90 16.46 20.56 1.36
C SER A 90 17.99 20.61 1.47
N GLU A 91 18.61 21.64 0.90
CA GLU A 91 20.06 21.86 0.96
C GLU A 91 20.53 22.14 2.39
N GLU A 92 19.76 22.92 3.15
CA GLU A 92 20.09 23.23 4.55
C GLU A 92 19.95 22.01 5.46
N ILE A 93 18.83 21.31 5.40
CA ILE A 93 18.56 20.16 6.27
C ILE A 93 19.43 18.93 5.96
N ARG A 94 19.98 18.84 4.75
CA ARG A 94 20.89 17.73 4.36
C ARG A 94 22.10 17.61 5.29
N ARG A 95 22.45 18.68 5.98
CA ARG A 95 23.57 18.73 6.94
C ARG A 95 23.23 18.13 8.31
N TYR A 96 21.94 17.83 8.57
CA TYR A 96 21.51 17.35 9.88
C TYR A 96 21.81 15.87 10.07
N PRO A 97 22.65 15.51 11.06
CA PRO A 97 23.08 14.12 11.24
C PRO A 97 21.96 13.18 11.70
N SER A 98 20.84 13.74 12.11
CA SER A 98 19.63 13.00 12.49
C SER A 98 18.73 12.60 11.32
N ILE A 99 19.01 13.13 10.11
CA ILE A 99 18.38 12.69 8.89
C ILE A 99 19.07 11.40 8.41
N GLU A 100 18.29 10.36 8.17
CA GLU A 100 18.78 9.10 7.65
C GLU A 100 18.88 9.16 6.13
N GLU A 101 17.80 9.56 5.50
CA GLU A 101 17.66 9.68 4.04
C GLU A 101 16.64 10.76 3.71
N MET A 102 16.76 11.35 2.53
CA MET A 102 15.78 12.31 2.01
C MET A 102 15.70 12.25 0.49
N CYS A 103 14.55 12.60 -0.05
CA CYS A 103 14.34 12.78 -1.48
C CYS A 103 13.48 14.01 -1.77
N LEU A 104 13.62 14.51 -2.97
CA LEU A 104 12.78 15.55 -3.54
C LEU A 104 11.79 14.97 -4.52
N SER A 105 10.54 15.43 -4.50
CA SER A 105 9.51 14.91 -5.37
C SER A 105 8.45 15.94 -5.75
N LYS A 106 7.65 15.60 -6.76
CA LYS A 106 6.43 16.33 -7.12
C LYS A 106 5.17 15.65 -6.60
N SER A 107 5.30 14.44 -6.10
CA SER A 107 4.19 13.65 -5.56
C SER A 107 4.56 13.00 -4.25
N GLY A 108 3.64 13.05 -3.32
CA GLY A 108 3.77 12.44 -1.99
C GLY A 108 3.15 11.06 -1.90
N ILE A 109 3.18 10.50 -0.69
CA ILE A 109 2.57 9.21 -0.40
C ILE A 109 1.05 9.31 -0.47
N ILE A 110 0.50 10.39 0.06
CA ILE A 110 -0.96 10.63 0.16
C ILE A 110 -1.45 11.40 -1.05
N GLN A 111 -0.60 12.27 -1.59
CA GLN A 111 -0.90 13.13 -2.73
C GLN A 111 -0.09 12.71 -3.95
N PHE A 112 -0.59 11.73 -4.65
CA PHE A 112 -0.07 11.31 -5.95
C PHE A 112 -1.08 11.66 -7.04
N ASN A 113 -0.58 11.84 -8.25
CA ASN A 113 -1.42 12.18 -9.38
C ASN A 113 -2.18 10.93 -9.85
N LEU A 114 -3.50 11.03 -9.91
CA LEU A 114 -4.32 10.02 -10.56
C LEU A 114 -4.58 10.46 -12.00
N ARG A 115 -4.33 9.54 -12.94
CA ARG A 115 -4.54 9.75 -14.36
C ARG A 115 -5.45 8.65 -14.91
N THR A 116 -6.17 8.95 -15.97
CA THR A 116 -6.89 7.92 -16.71
C THR A 116 -5.97 7.37 -17.80
N MET A 117 -5.76 6.07 -17.78
CA MET A 117 -5.03 5.34 -18.79
C MET A 117 -6.00 4.55 -19.66
N VAL A 118 -5.85 4.63 -20.96
CA VAL A 118 -6.62 3.86 -21.93
C VAL A 118 -5.74 2.76 -22.51
N LEU A 119 -6.13 1.52 -22.29
CA LEU A 119 -5.52 0.37 -22.94
C LEU A 119 -6.51 -0.25 -23.92
N LYS A 120 -6.02 -0.90 -24.96
CA LYS A 120 -6.86 -1.68 -25.89
C LYS A 120 -6.77 -3.16 -25.54
N ASP A 121 -7.92 -3.81 -25.47
CA ASP A 121 -7.99 -5.26 -25.33
C ASP A 121 -7.61 -5.98 -26.65
N GLU A 122 -7.60 -7.30 -26.62
CA GLU A 122 -7.30 -8.13 -27.82
C GLU A 122 -8.29 -7.91 -28.98
N ASN A 123 -9.47 -7.39 -28.71
CA ASN A 123 -10.52 -7.08 -29.70
C ASN A 123 -10.47 -5.61 -30.16
N GLY A 124 -9.53 -4.81 -29.64
CA GLY A 124 -9.39 -3.40 -29.93
C GLY A 124 -10.33 -2.47 -29.15
N ASN A 125 -11.07 -2.98 -28.17
CA ASN A 125 -11.92 -2.15 -27.32
C ASN A 125 -11.08 -1.37 -26.31
N GLU A 126 -11.46 -0.14 -26.06
CA GLU A 126 -10.79 0.73 -25.10
C GLU A 126 -11.24 0.39 -23.67
N LEU A 127 -10.26 0.13 -22.82
CA LEU A 127 -10.41 -0.13 -21.40
C LEU A 127 -9.78 1.02 -20.62
N ASN A 128 -10.58 1.67 -19.77
CA ASN A 128 -10.13 2.78 -18.94
C ASN A 128 -9.65 2.27 -17.58
N TYR A 129 -8.43 2.63 -17.21
CA TYR A 129 -7.85 2.33 -15.89
C TYR A 129 -7.48 3.62 -15.18
N THR A 130 -7.58 3.62 -13.86
CA THR A 130 -6.99 4.68 -13.04
C THR A 130 -5.52 4.36 -12.81
N LEU A 131 -4.63 5.24 -13.24
CA LEU A 131 -3.18 5.12 -13.10
C LEU A 131 -2.68 6.04 -11.98
N GLY A 132 -1.95 5.50 -11.02
CA GLY A 132 -1.19 6.27 -10.04
C GLY A 132 0.14 6.72 -10.64
N GLN A 133 0.43 8.02 -10.56
CA GLN A 133 1.66 8.58 -11.09
C GLN A 133 2.47 9.25 -9.99
N TYR A 134 3.72 8.80 -9.83
CA TYR A 134 4.69 9.35 -8.90
C TYR A 134 5.86 9.95 -9.66
N GLU A 135 6.42 11.01 -9.10
CA GLU A 135 7.62 11.65 -9.65
C GLU A 135 8.55 12.06 -8.52
N GLY A 136 9.80 11.63 -8.58
CA GLY A 136 10.81 11.93 -7.58
C GLY A 136 12.22 11.90 -8.12
N ASP A 137 13.17 12.29 -7.28
CA ASP A 137 14.59 12.23 -7.60
C ASP A 137 15.17 10.80 -7.53
N SER A 138 16.47 10.66 -7.74
CA SER A 138 17.19 9.38 -7.77
C SER A 138 17.20 8.61 -6.45
N THR A 139 16.64 9.14 -5.38
CA THR A 139 16.57 8.50 -4.07
C THR A 139 15.15 8.19 -3.64
N PHE A 140 14.17 8.49 -4.48
CA PHE A 140 12.75 8.40 -4.15
C PHE A 140 12.33 6.98 -3.73
N LEU A 141 12.64 5.95 -4.54
CA LEU A 141 12.27 4.57 -4.21
C LEU A 141 12.90 4.12 -2.89
N LYS A 142 14.19 4.49 -2.66
CA LYS A 142 14.91 4.17 -1.45
C LYS A 142 14.29 4.82 -0.22
N VAL A 143 13.99 6.12 -0.28
CA VAL A 143 13.38 6.89 0.83
C VAL A 143 11.99 6.36 1.12
N MET A 144 11.23 6.00 0.11
CA MET A 144 9.89 5.43 0.23
C MET A 144 9.90 3.96 0.64
N LYS A 145 11.08 3.33 0.72
CA LYS A 145 11.26 1.90 0.96
C LYS A 145 10.45 1.04 -0.02
N ILE A 146 10.48 1.42 -1.29
CA ILE A 146 9.85 0.68 -2.38
C ILE A 146 10.86 -0.32 -2.94
N ASN A 147 10.55 -1.60 -2.87
CA ASN A 147 11.43 -2.64 -3.34
C ASN A 147 11.35 -2.78 -4.87
N ILE A 148 12.51 -2.77 -5.52
CA ILE A 148 12.62 -3.13 -6.93
C ILE A 148 12.63 -4.66 -7.00
N LEU A 149 11.61 -5.24 -7.64
CA LEU A 149 11.45 -6.69 -7.79
C LEU A 149 12.23 -7.23 -9.00
N GLN A 150 12.33 -6.41 -10.04
CA GLN A 150 13.02 -6.75 -11.27
C GLN A 150 13.49 -5.47 -11.97
N GLY A 151 14.65 -5.51 -12.63
CA GLY A 151 15.18 -4.41 -13.42
C GLY A 151 16.42 -3.77 -12.83
N LEU A 152 16.67 -2.54 -13.20
CA LEU A 152 17.86 -1.76 -12.82
C LEU A 152 17.65 -1.07 -11.48
N SER A 153 18.73 -0.80 -10.77
CA SER A 153 18.72 0.15 -9.66
C SER A 153 18.46 1.59 -10.16
N GLU A 154 17.97 2.48 -9.29
CA GLU A 154 17.69 3.89 -9.64
C GLU A 154 18.92 4.56 -10.31
N ARG A 155 20.09 4.34 -9.75
CA ARG A 155 21.35 4.89 -10.27
C ARG A 155 21.74 4.36 -11.65
N GLU A 156 21.52 3.08 -11.89
CA GLU A 156 21.81 2.44 -13.20
C GLU A 156 20.80 2.91 -14.23
N ALA A 157 19.53 2.97 -13.88
CA ALA A 157 18.45 3.43 -14.73
C ALA A 157 18.69 4.85 -15.25
N LEU A 158 19.06 5.78 -14.36
CA LEU A 158 19.36 7.16 -14.71
C LEU A 158 20.64 7.34 -15.56
N LYS A 159 21.55 6.37 -15.51
CA LYS A 159 22.71 6.37 -16.41
C LYS A 159 22.36 5.84 -17.80
N GLN A 160 21.43 4.91 -17.89
CA GLN A 160 21.10 4.20 -19.11
C GLN A 160 20.00 4.88 -19.92
N TYR A 161 19.03 5.50 -19.24
CA TYR A 161 17.85 6.09 -19.86
C TYR A 161 17.69 7.57 -19.47
N SER A 162 17.27 8.38 -20.42
CA SER A 162 16.95 9.79 -20.18
C SER A 162 15.71 9.99 -19.30
N THR A 163 14.73 9.09 -19.44
CA THR A 163 13.48 9.12 -18.67
C THR A 163 13.15 7.70 -18.22
N PRO A 164 13.82 7.20 -17.17
CA PRO A 164 13.53 5.89 -16.61
C PRO A 164 12.25 5.92 -15.79
N VAL A 165 11.42 4.89 -15.95
CA VAL A 165 10.24 4.68 -15.15
C VAL A 165 10.23 3.31 -14.51
N TYR A 166 9.66 3.24 -13.31
CA TYR A 166 9.35 2.00 -12.62
C TYR A 166 7.84 1.82 -12.62
N ILE A 167 7.40 0.62 -12.92
CA ILE A 167 5.98 0.26 -12.91
C ILE A 167 5.73 -0.74 -11.78
N ASN A 168 4.54 -0.67 -11.15
CA ASN A 168 4.21 -1.69 -10.15
C ASN A 168 3.76 -3.00 -10.81
N GLU A 169 3.67 -4.06 -10.02
CA GLU A 169 3.23 -5.38 -10.50
C GLU A 169 1.85 -5.33 -11.19
N GLN A 170 0.95 -4.49 -10.68
CA GLN A 170 -0.39 -4.35 -11.24
C GLN A 170 -0.34 -3.77 -12.65
N TYR A 171 0.49 -2.75 -12.87
CA TYR A 171 0.66 -2.17 -14.20
C TYR A 171 1.39 -3.13 -15.15
N ALA A 172 2.42 -3.84 -14.66
CA ALA A 172 3.12 -4.83 -15.46
C ALA A 172 2.17 -5.92 -16.01
N ARG A 173 1.20 -6.38 -15.19
CA ARG A 173 0.18 -7.36 -15.60
C ARG A 173 -0.76 -6.86 -16.70
N LEU A 174 -0.97 -5.55 -16.77
CA LEU A 174 -1.84 -4.94 -17.79
C LEU A 174 -1.11 -4.69 -19.12
N LEU A 175 0.22 -4.42 -19.04
CA LEU A 175 1.00 -4.04 -20.22
C LEU A 175 1.44 -5.21 -21.07
N VAL A 176 1.70 -6.36 -20.48
CA VAL A 176 2.27 -7.51 -21.18
C VAL A 176 1.54 -8.80 -20.85
N PRO A 177 1.44 -9.74 -21.80
CA PRO A 177 0.93 -11.08 -21.55
C PRO A 177 1.68 -11.78 -20.43
N LYS A 178 1.01 -12.73 -19.79
CA LYS A 178 1.58 -13.50 -18.68
C LYS A 178 2.90 -14.18 -19.09
N GLY A 179 3.96 -13.85 -18.37
CA GLY A 179 5.31 -14.43 -18.60
C GLY A 179 6.24 -13.58 -19.45
N GLU A 180 5.77 -12.49 -20.04
CA GLU A 180 6.65 -11.53 -20.70
C GLU A 180 7.27 -10.54 -19.71
N ASN A 181 8.48 -10.08 -20.07
CA ASN A 181 9.20 -9.06 -19.30
C ASN A 181 8.98 -7.68 -19.93
N PRO A 182 8.36 -6.71 -19.23
CA PRO A 182 8.19 -5.36 -19.72
C PRO A 182 9.46 -4.49 -19.59
N VAL A 183 10.47 -4.89 -18.83
CA VAL A 183 11.68 -4.10 -18.59
C VAL A 183 12.42 -3.86 -19.91
N GLY A 184 12.81 -2.62 -20.15
CA GLY A 184 13.43 -2.18 -21.41
C GLY A 184 12.43 -1.78 -22.50
N LYS A 185 11.12 -2.06 -22.34
CA LYS A 185 10.09 -1.64 -23.30
C LYS A 185 9.75 -0.15 -23.10
N PRO A 186 9.39 0.57 -24.17
CA PRO A 186 8.90 1.94 -24.05
C PRO A 186 7.48 1.97 -23.48
N VAL A 187 7.20 2.99 -22.69
CA VAL A 187 5.87 3.34 -22.20
C VAL A 187 5.62 4.82 -22.44
N ARG A 188 4.39 5.18 -22.75
CA ARG A 188 4.02 6.60 -22.89
C ARG A 188 3.78 7.19 -21.50
N LEU A 189 4.26 8.42 -21.31
CA LEU A 189 3.94 9.21 -20.12
C LEU A 189 2.64 9.96 -20.40
N TYR A 190 1.67 9.75 -19.54
CA TYR A 190 0.42 10.50 -19.62
C TYR A 190 0.60 11.84 -18.91
N ASP A 191 0.74 12.91 -19.66
CA ASP A 191 0.63 14.27 -19.14
C ASP A 191 -0.77 14.76 -19.46
N THR A 192 -1.69 14.63 -18.52
CA THR A 192 -3.03 15.13 -18.71
C THR A 192 -3.34 16.24 -17.72
N GLU A 193 -3.03 17.47 -18.08
CA GLU A 193 -3.86 18.55 -17.61
C GLU A 193 -5.28 18.36 -18.17
N PHE A 194 -6.20 17.95 -17.29
CA PHE A 194 -7.64 17.90 -17.56
C PHE A 194 -8.08 17.17 -18.86
N GLY A 195 -7.88 15.87 -18.91
CA GLY A 195 -8.64 15.00 -19.83
C GLY A 195 -8.36 15.17 -21.33
N LYS A 196 -7.26 15.75 -21.72
CA LYS A 196 -6.82 15.76 -23.12
C LYS A 196 -6.05 14.48 -23.40
N MET A 197 -6.67 13.62 -24.19
CA MET A 197 -6.02 12.43 -24.75
C MET A 197 -4.83 12.83 -25.59
N GLU A 198 -3.80 11.98 -25.54
CA GLU A 198 -2.56 11.95 -26.31
C GLU A 198 -2.45 12.92 -27.51
N LYS A 199 -1.48 13.82 -27.43
CA LYS A 199 -0.94 14.43 -28.65
C LYS A 199 0.11 13.49 -29.23
N GLU A 200 0.07 13.26 -30.54
CA GLU A 200 1.20 12.63 -31.26
C GLU A 200 2.49 13.37 -30.90
N GLY A 201 3.47 12.64 -30.36
CA GLY A 201 4.77 13.19 -29.97
C GLY A 201 5.04 13.31 -28.47
N GLU A 202 4.22 12.72 -27.60
CA GLU A 202 4.49 12.70 -26.16
C GLU A 202 5.78 11.92 -25.82
N PRO A 203 6.49 12.33 -24.74
CA PRO A 203 7.76 11.72 -24.38
C PRO A 203 7.56 10.25 -24.04
N ILE A 204 8.34 9.39 -24.68
CA ILE A 204 8.40 7.97 -24.42
C ILE A 204 9.38 7.75 -23.27
N ALA A 205 8.91 7.15 -22.18
CA ALA A 205 9.76 6.68 -21.09
C ALA A 205 10.13 5.20 -21.31
N ILE A 206 11.22 4.77 -20.71
CA ILE A 206 11.63 3.36 -20.76
C ILE A 206 11.40 2.73 -19.39
N ILE A 207 10.77 1.58 -19.37
CA ILE A 207 10.56 0.79 -18.16
C ILE A 207 11.91 0.28 -17.66
N ALA A 208 12.40 0.90 -16.59
CA ALA A 208 13.67 0.52 -15.97
C ALA A 208 13.52 -0.66 -15.01
N GLY A 209 12.34 -0.87 -14.48
CA GLY A 209 12.09 -1.98 -13.58
C GLY A 209 10.64 -2.11 -13.13
N ILE A 210 10.39 -3.22 -12.43
CA ILE A 210 9.13 -3.52 -11.77
C ILE A 210 9.34 -3.36 -10.26
N VAL A 211 8.44 -2.64 -9.62
CA VAL A 211 8.42 -2.44 -8.17
C VAL A 211 7.22 -3.11 -7.52
N GLU A 212 7.31 -3.33 -6.22
CA GLU A 212 6.19 -3.85 -5.44
C GLU A 212 4.99 -2.90 -5.48
N ASN A 213 3.82 -3.47 -5.25
CA ASN A 213 2.59 -2.70 -5.15
C ASN A 213 2.59 -1.80 -3.91
N LEU A 214 2.26 -0.52 -4.09
CA LEU A 214 2.07 0.42 -2.99
C LEU A 214 0.61 0.48 -2.56
N TYR A 215 0.40 0.32 -1.27
CA TYR A 215 -0.91 0.48 -0.65
C TYR A 215 -0.96 1.86 0.00
N THR A 216 -1.47 2.85 -0.73
CA THR A 216 -1.54 4.25 -0.29
C THR A 216 -2.91 4.65 0.27
N GLY A 217 -3.89 3.77 0.15
CA GLY A 217 -5.26 3.99 0.60
C GLY A 217 -5.69 3.05 1.73
N THR A 218 -7.00 2.93 1.91
CA THR A 218 -7.59 1.97 2.83
C THR A 218 -7.40 0.54 2.31
N LEU A 219 -7.37 -0.45 3.20
CA LEU A 219 -7.27 -1.89 2.83
C LEU A 219 -8.41 -2.39 1.93
N ARG A 220 -9.46 -1.60 1.74
CA ARG A 220 -10.58 -1.88 0.83
C ARG A 220 -10.37 -1.35 -0.58
N GLN A 221 -9.37 -0.50 -0.77
CA GLN A 221 -9.08 0.10 -2.06
C GLN A 221 -8.21 -0.84 -2.87
N GLU A 222 -8.60 -1.08 -4.11
CA GLU A 222 -7.76 -1.82 -5.05
C GLU A 222 -6.43 -1.08 -5.27
N VAL A 223 -5.38 -1.86 -5.46
CA VAL A 223 -4.08 -1.30 -5.84
C VAL A 223 -4.18 -0.79 -7.26
N TYR A 224 -4.00 0.49 -7.45
CA TYR A 224 -3.95 1.05 -8.79
C TYR A 224 -2.71 0.60 -9.55
N PRO A 225 -2.81 0.35 -10.85
CA PRO A 225 -1.65 0.40 -11.72
C PRO A 225 -0.91 1.71 -11.47
N SER A 226 0.39 1.66 -11.31
CA SER A 226 1.15 2.88 -11.03
C SER A 226 2.50 2.88 -11.73
N LEU A 227 2.95 4.07 -12.05
CA LEU A 227 4.31 4.32 -12.52
C LEU A 227 4.98 5.38 -11.67
N THR A 228 6.27 5.19 -11.47
CA THR A 228 7.16 6.15 -10.81
C THR A 228 8.26 6.51 -11.78
N TYR A 229 8.37 7.77 -12.14
CA TYR A 229 9.49 8.22 -12.95
C TYR A 229 10.48 9.04 -12.11
N LEU A 230 11.75 8.84 -12.43
CA LEU A 230 12.82 9.52 -11.78
C LEU A 230 13.21 10.74 -12.61
N THR A 231 13.35 11.87 -11.95
CA THR A 231 13.75 13.12 -12.59
C THR A 231 14.86 13.80 -11.81
N HIS A 232 15.72 14.49 -12.54
CA HIS A 232 16.69 15.40 -11.96
C HIS A 232 16.24 16.86 -12.08
N THR A 233 15.08 17.09 -12.65
CA THR A 233 14.66 18.44 -13.07
C THR A 233 13.65 19.04 -12.09
N PRO A 234 14.02 20.11 -11.38
CA PRO A 234 13.07 20.91 -10.60
C PRO A 234 12.03 21.58 -11.54
N PRO A 235 10.92 22.10 -11.02
CA PRO A 235 10.67 22.31 -9.60
C PRO A 235 10.16 21.07 -8.88
N TYR A 236 10.57 20.88 -7.64
CA TYR A 236 9.97 19.93 -6.71
C TYR A 236 9.10 20.69 -5.72
N ASN A 237 8.00 20.09 -5.29
CA ASN A 237 7.05 20.70 -4.36
C ASN A 237 7.12 20.05 -2.98
N LEU A 238 7.82 18.93 -2.88
CA LEU A 238 7.83 18.09 -1.69
C LEU A 238 9.25 17.66 -1.36
N VAL A 239 9.54 17.57 -0.07
CA VAL A 239 10.68 16.84 0.45
C VAL A 239 10.18 15.75 1.40
N GLN A 240 10.57 14.50 1.14
CA GLN A 240 10.34 13.39 2.05
C GLN A 240 11.63 13.11 2.81
N ILE A 241 11.52 12.98 4.12
CA ILE A 241 12.66 12.87 5.03
C ILE A 241 12.46 11.67 5.93
N ARG A 242 13.44 10.78 5.97
CA ARG A 242 13.52 9.73 6.99
C ARG A 242 14.36 10.18 8.14
N LEU A 243 13.80 10.04 9.34
CA LEU A 243 14.47 10.40 10.58
C LEU A 243 15.02 9.16 11.28
N LYS A 244 16.18 9.34 11.92
CA LYS A 244 16.67 8.40 12.92
C LYS A 244 15.75 8.43 14.14
N LYS A 245 15.30 7.26 14.60
CA LYS A 245 14.27 7.10 15.64
C LYS A 245 14.64 7.82 16.95
N GLU A 246 15.91 7.73 17.33
CA GLU A 246 16.43 8.18 18.62
C GLU A 246 16.34 9.70 18.82
N ARG A 247 16.33 10.47 17.72
CA ARG A 247 16.38 11.94 17.76
C ARG A 247 15.17 12.61 17.10
N ARG A 248 14.06 11.88 16.97
CA ARG A 248 12.89 12.33 16.21
C ARG A 248 12.32 13.67 16.71
N ALA A 249 12.09 13.80 18.03
CA ALA A 249 11.47 15.02 18.59
C ALA A 249 12.35 16.25 18.41
N GLU A 250 13.65 16.11 18.66
CA GLU A 250 14.64 17.18 18.46
C GLU A 250 14.72 17.59 16.98
N THR A 251 14.75 16.60 16.10
CA THR A 251 14.84 16.87 14.66
C THR A 251 13.60 17.57 14.14
N LEU A 252 12.40 17.19 14.61
CA LEU A 252 11.15 17.85 14.24
C LEU A 252 11.17 19.34 14.60
N ALA A 253 11.62 19.69 15.82
CA ALA A 253 11.74 21.08 16.24
C ALA A 253 12.73 21.86 15.36
N LEU A 254 13.86 21.23 15.01
CA LEU A 254 14.88 21.82 14.16
C LEU A 254 14.36 22.02 12.71
N LEU A 255 13.66 21.05 12.15
CA LEU A 255 13.03 21.17 10.83
C LEU A 255 12.03 22.33 10.79
N GLN A 256 11.19 22.44 11.83
CA GLN A 256 10.23 23.54 11.95
C GLN A 256 10.94 24.90 11.99
N GLN A 257 11.93 25.05 12.85
CA GLN A 257 12.71 26.29 12.97
C GLN A 257 13.37 26.68 11.64
N THR A 258 13.94 25.70 10.93
CA THR A 258 14.58 25.93 9.63
C THR A 258 13.56 26.35 8.58
N TRP A 259 12.40 25.68 8.57
CA TRP A 259 11.31 26.04 7.67
C TRP A 259 10.84 27.47 7.89
N ASP A 260 10.56 27.86 9.14
CA ASP A 260 10.10 29.20 9.50
C ASP A 260 11.12 30.29 9.14
N THR A 261 12.41 29.93 9.14
CA THR A 261 13.50 30.85 8.74
C THR A 261 13.53 31.06 7.22
N ILE A 262 13.27 30.01 6.45
CA ILE A 262 13.34 30.04 4.97
C ILE A 262 12.04 30.54 4.36
N ASN A 263 10.93 30.25 4.99
CA ASN A 263 9.58 30.66 4.58
C ASN A 263 8.91 31.51 5.67
N PRO A 264 9.38 32.73 5.90
CA PRO A 264 8.73 33.63 6.85
C PRO A 264 7.38 34.07 6.29
N ASN A 265 6.30 33.84 7.06
CA ASN A 265 4.93 34.30 6.77
C ASN A 265 4.84 35.83 6.76
#